data_9a9c5e07ce34112d4b5cf44caa5751fe
#
_entry.id   9a9c5e07ce34112d4b5cf44caa5751fe
#
_cell.length_a   1.000
_cell.length_b   1.000
_cell.length_c   1.000
_cell.angle_alpha   90.00
_cell.angle_beta   90.00
_cell.angle_gamma   90.00
#
_symmetry.space_group_name_H-M   'P 1'
#
loop_
_entity.id
_entity.type
_entity.pdbx_description
1 polymer ?
#
loop_
_entity_poly.entity_id
_entity_poly.type
_entity_poly.pdbx_seq_one_letter_code
_entity_poly.pdbx_strand_id
1 'polypeptide(L)'
;MLPRTRSRNGSAALRPRPRVAEAATTPATYSHGASRERIEWVPAATYRLWRDVGMRGYTPAGLPDSGFRGRWAARNALFTDVMVRTGLRLAEQSALTTFEMPTDRGLGGYQRFWLPMAIAKGGSARWVYVPESLVAEAISYAEIDRAEVIGQARAAGRYRRWRRPFVVEDPDRPIARGPDGGRVKVAQMDPMERLRLLVDGPDGVEPAVFWLTENGEPMTRSGWKGVFRDANRRCGNHRVRVWVHAHTLRHSFAVVTLEQLHRGHIAAQADRNREQRRSYSLIFGDPLDWVRRRLGHRSVVTTQIYLHALAELEMETRMMLVPGDWEDPRDTAIRQFDGDELESAGARA
;
A
#
# COMPACT_ATOMS: atom_id res chain seq x y z
N MET A 1 78.51 -20.65 -37.64
CA MET A 1 77.00 -20.54 -37.59
C MET A 1 76.62 -19.96 -36.26
N LEU A 2 76.26 -18.66 -36.20
CA LEU A 2 75.86 -17.93 -34.99
C LEU A 2 74.41 -17.55 -35.15
N PRO A 3 73.53 -17.70 -34.16
CA PRO A 3 72.13 -17.26 -34.23
C PRO A 3 72.03 -15.78 -33.81
N ARG A 4 71.21 -15.06 -34.55
CA ARG A 4 70.86 -13.65 -34.41
C ARG A 4 69.98 -13.41 -33.17
N THR A 5 70.44 -12.50 -32.32
CA THR A 5 69.66 -11.90 -31.22
C THR A 5 68.71 -10.82 -31.77
N ARG A 6 67.42 -10.96 -31.52
CA ARG A 6 66.42 -9.91 -31.77
C ARG A 6 66.34 -9.03 -30.51
N SER A 7 66.66 -7.77 -30.66
CA SER A 7 66.36 -6.71 -29.72
C SER A 7 64.85 -6.44 -29.73
N ARG A 8 64.17 -6.52 -28.57
CA ARG A 8 62.81 -6.03 -28.35
C ARG A 8 62.91 -4.73 -27.56
N ASN A 9 62.72 -3.62 -28.27
CA ASN A 9 62.43 -2.34 -27.66
C ASN A 9 60.99 -2.39 -27.10
N GLY A 10 60.86 -2.53 -25.80
CA GLY A 10 59.58 -2.40 -25.09
C GLY A 10 59.40 -0.97 -24.64
N SER A 11 58.61 -0.20 -25.35
CA SER A 11 58.11 1.09 -24.90
C SER A 11 57.22 0.87 -23.68
N ALA A 12 57.64 1.32 -22.50
CA ALA A 12 56.88 1.30 -21.28
C ALA A 12 55.77 2.36 -21.39
N ALA A 13 54.55 1.92 -21.65
CA ALA A 13 53.36 2.77 -21.55
C ALA A 13 53.15 3.18 -20.09
N LEU A 14 53.25 4.46 -19.81
CA LEU A 14 52.86 5.06 -18.52
C LEU A 14 51.42 4.69 -18.19
N ARG A 15 51.23 3.96 -17.09
CA ARG A 15 49.89 3.75 -16.52
C ARG A 15 49.37 5.10 -16.04
N PRO A 16 48.12 5.46 -16.41
CA PRO A 16 47.50 6.67 -15.89
C PRO A 16 47.37 6.58 -14.36
N ARG A 17 47.76 7.61 -13.65
CA ARG A 17 47.56 7.76 -12.21
C ARG A 17 46.04 7.69 -11.94
N PRO A 18 45.59 6.97 -10.86
CA PRO A 18 44.18 6.99 -10.48
C PRO A 18 43.84 8.45 -10.14
N ARG A 19 42.80 8.96 -10.82
CA ARG A 19 42.15 10.22 -10.42
C ARG A 19 41.68 10.05 -8.99
N VAL A 20 42.10 10.97 -8.12
CA VAL A 20 41.55 11.12 -6.79
C VAL A 20 40.03 11.31 -7.00
N ALA A 21 39.25 10.35 -6.52
CA ALA A 21 37.80 10.44 -6.58
C ALA A 21 37.39 11.69 -5.79
N GLU A 22 36.78 12.66 -6.46
CA GLU A 22 36.03 13.71 -5.79
C GLU A 22 35.05 13.03 -4.84
N ALA A 23 35.11 13.39 -3.56
CA ALA A 23 34.22 12.84 -2.54
C ALA A 23 32.77 13.15 -2.97
N ALA A 24 32.07 12.09 -3.32
CA ALA A 24 30.69 12.21 -3.76
C ALA A 24 29.86 12.84 -2.62
N THR A 25 29.30 14.01 -2.88
CA THR A 25 28.36 14.72 -2.01
C THR A 25 27.00 14.02 -1.91
N THR A 26 26.86 12.86 -2.54
CA THR A 26 25.65 12.02 -2.51
C THR A 26 25.61 11.24 -1.20
N PRO A 27 24.47 11.26 -0.48
CA PRO A 27 24.31 10.45 0.73
C PRO A 27 24.66 8.98 0.47
N ALA A 28 25.27 8.32 1.44
CA ALA A 28 25.68 6.90 1.34
C ALA A 28 24.53 5.93 1.04
N THR A 29 23.28 6.39 1.18
CA THR A 29 22.05 5.68 0.84
C THR A 29 21.66 5.78 -0.63
N TYR A 30 22.32 6.64 -1.44
CA TYR A 30 21.98 6.86 -2.84
C TYR A 30 22.86 6.01 -3.75
N SER A 31 22.26 5.04 -4.43
CA SER A 31 22.94 4.19 -5.42
C SER A 31 22.55 4.65 -6.83
N HIS A 32 23.54 5.04 -7.64
CA HIS A 32 23.36 5.39 -9.06
C HIS A 32 22.84 4.24 -9.95
N GLY A 33 22.76 3.03 -9.40
CA GLY A 33 22.24 1.84 -10.09
C GLY A 33 20.80 1.48 -9.70
N ALA A 34 20.09 2.32 -8.93
CA ALA A 34 18.67 2.11 -8.68
C ALA A 34 17.94 2.15 -10.03
N SER A 35 17.24 1.06 -10.33
CA SER A 35 16.51 0.82 -11.58
C SER A 35 15.78 2.08 -12.06
N ARG A 36 15.97 2.43 -13.34
CA ARG A 36 15.22 3.47 -14.03
C ARG A 36 13.77 3.03 -14.33
N GLU A 37 13.30 1.94 -13.71
CA GLU A 37 11.94 1.48 -13.85
C GLU A 37 10.98 2.51 -13.28
N ARG A 38 10.20 3.11 -14.15
CA ARG A 38 9.09 3.99 -13.76
C ARG A 38 8.09 3.17 -12.98
N ILE A 39 7.91 3.49 -11.70
CA ILE A 39 6.90 2.82 -10.89
C ILE A 39 5.51 3.38 -11.20
N GLU A 40 4.54 2.48 -11.35
CA GLU A 40 3.15 2.86 -11.47
C GLU A 40 2.56 3.16 -10.09
N TRP A 41 2.18 4.39 -9.84
CA TRP A 41 1.49 4.83 -8.65
C TRP A 41 0.39 5.84 -9.01
N VAL A 42 -0.52 6.11 -8.11
CA VAL A 42 -1.61 7.08 -8.32
C VAL A 42 -1.67 8.07 -7.16
N PRO A 43 -1.83 9.37 -7.46
CA PRO A 43 -2.09 10.41 -6.46
C PRO A 43 -3.38 10.12 -5.67
N ALA A 44 -3.49 10.73 -4.48
CA ALA A 44 -4.63 10.48 -3.59
C ALA A 44 -5.99 10.86 -4.22
N ALA A 45 -6.04 11.94 -5.01
CA ALA A 45 -7.26 12.34 -5.72
C ALA A 45 -7.67 11.30 -6.77
N THR A 46 -6.70 10.86 -7.59
CA THR A 46 -6.90 9.83 -8.62
C THR A 46 -7.33 8.48 -8.00
N TYR A 47 -6.73 8.12 -6.87
CA TYR A 47 -7.14 6.93 -6.12
C TYR A 47 -8.60 7.04 -5.65
N ARG A 48 -8.99 8.17 -5.05
CA ARG A 48 -10.39 8.38 -4.60
C ARG A 48 -11.36 8.26 -5.76
N LEU A 49 -11.09 8.91 -6.88
CA LEU A 49 -11.91 8.81 -8.08
C LEU A 49 -12.07 7.36 -8.55
N TRP A 50 -10.94 6.63 -8.69
CA TRP A 50 -10.95 5.22 -9.06
C TRP A 50 -11.74 4.35 -8.07
N ARG A 51 -11.56 4.56 -6.76
CA ARG A 51 -12.29 3.84 -5.71
C ARG A 51 -13.78 4.10 -5.79
N ASP A 52 -14.17 5.37 -5.91
CA ASP A 52 -15.57 5.76 -5.83
C ASP A 52 -16.32 5.30 -7.10
N VAL A 53 -15.74 5.45 -8.28
CA VAL A 53 -16.32 4.94 -9.53
C VAL A 53 -16.19 3.42 -9.62
N GLY A 54 -15.00 2.90 -9.37
CA GLY A 54 -14.69 1.48 -9.59
C GLY A 54 -15.25 0.55 -8.51
N MET A 55 -15.21 0.93 -7.24
CA MET A 55 -15.61 0.06 -6.12
C MET A 55 -16.96 0.42 -5.53
N ARG A 56 -17.25 1.72 -5.36
CA ARG A 56 -18.47 2.20 -4.68
C ARG A 56 -19.67 2.40 -5.59
N GLY A 57 -19.45 2.47 -6.92
CA GLY A 57 -20.54 2.63 -7.88
C GLY A 57 -21.08 4.05 -7.99
N TYR A 58 -20.17 5.03 -7.90
CA TYR A 58 -20.48 6.41 -8.22
C TYR A 58 -20.09 6.74 -9.66
N THR A 59 -20.70 7.77 -10.23
CA THR A 59 -20.25 8.40 -11.45
C THR A 59 -19.01 9.29 -11.17
N PRO A 60 -18.25 9.71 -12.21
CA PRO A 60 -17.16 10.68 -12.01
C PRO A 60 -17.60 12.02 -11.41
N ALA A 61 -18.88 12.39 -11.56
CA ALA A 61 -19.47 13.58 -10.96
C ALA A 61 -19.91 13.37 -9.48
N GLY A 62 -19.65 12.19 -8.89
CA GLY A 62 -19.98 11.89 -7.50
C GLY A 62 -21.42 11.48 -7.24
N LEU A 63 -22.22 11.28 -8.28
CA LEU A 63 -23.60 10.80 -8.15
C LEU A 63 -23.67 9.27 -8.13
N PRO A 64 -24.64 8.64 -7.46
CA PRO A 64 -24.85 7.21 -7.54
C PRO A 64 -25.08 6.76 -9.00
N ASP A 65 -24.41 5.71 -9.43
CA ASP A 65 -24.60 5.10 -10.75
C ASP A 65 -25.79 4.12 -10.69
N SER A 66 -26.89 4.43 -11.38
CA SER A 66 -28.09 3.57 -11.44
C SER A 66 -27.83 2.23 -12.14
N GLY A 67 -26.76 2.14 -12.95
CA GLY A 67 -26.30 0.91 -13.59
C GLY A 67 -25.44 0.01 -12.70
N PHE A 68 -25.00 0.50 -11.54
CA PHE A 68 -24.14 -0.26 -10.64
C PHE A 68 -24.91 -1.44 -10.01
N ARG A 69 -24.38 -2.64 -10.16
CA ARG A 69 -24.92 -3.89 -9.61
C ARG A 69 -23.94 -4.58 -8.65
N GLY A 70 -22.86 -3.87 -8.28
CA GLY A 70 -21.86 -4.39 -7.37
C GLY A 70 -22.41 -4.56 -5.96
N ARG A 71 -22.37 -5.80 -5.48
CA ARG A 71 -22.58 -6.09 -4.06
C ARG A 71 -21.24 -5.86 -3.34
N TRP A 72 -21.28 -5.63 -2.04
CA TRP A 72 -20.07 -5.52 -1.23
C TRP A 72 -19.18 -4.31 -1.59
N ALA A 73 -19.80 -3.25 -2.07
CA ALA A 73 -19.10 -2.01 -2.43
C ALA A 73 -18.28 -1.45 -1.24
N ALA A 74 -18.87 -1.42 -0.05
CA ALA A 74 -18.22 -0.96 1.18
C ALA A 74 -17.00 -1.82 1.53
N ARG A 75 -17.15 -3.15 1.58
CA ARG A 75 -16.04 -4.08 1.83
C ARG A 75 -14.91 -3.92 0.81
N ASN A 76 -15.25 -3.83 -0.47
CA ASN A 76 -14.27 -3.73 -1.54
C ASN A 76 -13.51 -2.39 -1.48
N ALA A 77 -14.20 -1.30 -1.19
CA ALA A 77 -13.59 0.01 -0.97
C ALA A 77 -12.69 -0.01 0.27
N LEU A 78 -13.18 -0.51 1.41
CA LEU A 78 -12.40 -0.65 2.64
C LEU A 78 -11.12 -1.48 2.42
N PHE A 79 -11.21 -2.60 1.67
CA PHE A 79 -10.03 -3.39 1.35
C PHE A 79 -8.96 -2.57 0.62
N THR A 80 -9.35 -1.76 -0.35
CA THR A 80 -8.40 -0.92 -1.10
C THR A 80 -7.91 0.26 -0.28
N ASP A 81 -8.77 0.84 0.58
CA ASP A 81 -8.39 1.91 1.51
C ASP A 81 -7.35 1.43 2.54
N VAL A 82 -7.52 0.22 3.09
CA VAL A 82 -6.52 -0.40 3.96
C VAL A 82 -5.21 -0.60 3.19
N MET A 83 -5.25 -1.10 1.97
CA MET A 83 -4.04 -1.36 1.16
C MET A 83 -3.26 -0.07 0.85
N VAL A 84 -3.93 0.98 0.41
CA VAL A 84 -3.28 2.25 0.03
C VAL A 84 -2.78 3.05 1.23
N ARG A 85 -3.31 2.79 2.43
CA ARG A 85 -2.92 3.51 3.66
C ARG A 85 -2.01 2.71 4.59
N THR A 86 -1.77 1.43 4.33
CA THR A 86 -0.87 0.56 5.12
C THR A 86 0.31 0.00 4.32
N GLY A 87 0.21 0.01 3.00
CA GLY A 87 1.20 -0.58 2.11
C GLY A 87 1.29 -2.11 2.20
N LEU A 88 0.30 -2.80 2.73
CA LEU A 88 0.24 -4.26 2.75
C LEU A 88 0.25 -4.84 1.33
N ARG A 89 0.87 -6.00 1.18
CA ARG A 89 0.75 -6.76 -0.07
C ARG A 89 -0.59 -7.46 -0.14
N LEU A 90 -1.09 -7.68 -1.36
CA LEU A 90 -2.35 -8.40 -1.57
C LEU A 90 -2.40 -9.74 -0.81
N ALA A 91 -1.31 -10.52 -0.88
CA ALA A 91 -1.22 -11.80 -0.19
C ALA A 91 -1.23 -11.67 1.34
N GLU A 92 -0.59 -10.63 1.87
CA GLU A 92 -0.57 -10.33 3.30
C GLU A 92 -1.96 -9.93 3.78
N GLN A 93 -2.57 -8.96 3.12
CA GLN A 93 -3.87 -8.42 3.53
C GLN A 93 -5.02 -9.43 3.37
N SER A 94 -5.01 -10.22 2.29
CA SER A 94 -6.04 -11.26 2.10
C SER A 94 -5.95 -12.42 3.10
N ALA A 95 -4.82 -12.60 3.79
CA ALA A 95 -4.60 -13.63 4.79
C ALA A 95 -4.79 -13.14 6.24
N LEU A 96 -5.14 -11.87 6.45
CA LEU A 96 -5.42 -11.34 7.79
C LEU A 96 -6.65 -12.03 8.37
N THR A 97 -6.57 -12.31 9.66
CA THR A 97 -7.66 -12.87 10.46
C THR A 97 -8.22 -11.82 11.42
N THR A 98 -9.31 -12.13 12.08
CA THR A 98 -9.87 -11.30 13.16
C THR A 98 -8.89 -11.11 14.32
N PHE A 99 -7.89 -11.98 14.47
CA PHE A 99 -6.87 -11.89 15.54
C PHE A 99 -5.81 -10.81 15.26
N GLU A 100 -5.60 -10.39 14.01
CA GLU A 100 -4.67 -9.32 13.67
C GLU A 100 -5.37 -7.96 13.53
N MET A 101 -6.62 -7.96 13.06
CA MET A 101 -7.34 -6.69 12.87
C MET A 101 -7.73 -6.06 14.20
N PRO A 102 -7.45 -4.75 14.41
CA PRO A 102 -7.93 -4.05 15.61
C PRO A 102 -9.46 -4.10 15.72
N THR A 103 -9.96 -4.43 16.89
CA THR A 103 -11.39 -4.57 17.19
C THR A 103 -11.94 -3.42 18.04
N ASP A 104 -11.07 -2.64 18.66
CA ASP A 104 -11.46 -1.56 19.56
C ASP A 104 -11.17 -0.20 18.91
N ARG A 105 -12.04 0.76 19.15
CA ARG A 105 -11.77 2.15 18.78
C ARG A 105 -10.74 2.74 19.73
N GLY A 106 -9.66 3.28 19.16
CA GLY A 106 -8.64 3.98 19.93
C GLY A 106 -9.03 5.44 20.24
N LEU A 107 -8.14 6.13 20.93
CA LEU A 107 -8.30 7.54 21.29
C LEU A 107 -7.90 8.53 20.18
N GLY A 108 -7.78 8.06 18.94
CA GLY A 108 -7.41 8.84 17.77
C GLY A 108 -5.99 8.54 17.23
N GLY A 109 -5.71 9.03 16.02
CA GLY A 109 -4.43 8.84 15.35
C GLY A 109 -4.31 7.50 14.63
N TYR A 110 -3.41 6.64 15.10
CA TYR A 110 -3.11 5.35 14.48
C TYR A 110 -3.13 4.23 15.51
N GLN A 111 -3.73 3.12 15.15
CA GLN A 111 -3.55 1.84 15.82
C GLN A 111 -2.48 1.01 15.09
N ARG A 112 -2.02 -0.07 15.72
CA ARG A 112 -1.05 -0.97 15.11
C ARG A 112 -1.38 -2.42 15.42
N PHE A 113 -1.09 -3.28 14.46
CA PHE A 113 -1.09 -4.72 14.65
C PHE A 113 0.20 -5.35 14.14
N TRP A 114 0.51 -6.54 14.64
CA TRP A 114 1.68 -7.28 14.20
C TRP A 114 1.34 -8.15 12.99
N LEU A 115 2.07 -7.96 11.87
CA LEU A 115 2.00 -8.85 10.72
C LEU A 115 2.92 -10.05 10.94
N PRO A 116 2.36 -11.27 11.10
CA PRO A 116 3.16 -12.46 11.39
C PRO A 116 4.08 -12.86 10.23
N MET A 117 5.22 -13.47 10.58
CA MET A 117 6.22 -13.94 9.61
C MET A 117 5.63 -14.94 8.59
N ALA A 118 4.71 -15.80 9.02
CA ALA A 118 4.12 -16.84 8.18
C ALA A 118 3.36 -16.30 6.97
N ILE A 119 2.75 -15.12 7.07
CA ILE A 119 2.03 -14.49 5.96
C ILE A 119 2.82 -13.33 5.31
N ALA A 120 3.90 -12.89 5.94
CA ALA A 120 4.74 -11.80 5.41
C ALA A 120 5.68 -12.32 4.32
N LYS A 121 5.70 -11.66 3.14
CA LYS A 121 6.58 -12.05 2.03
C LYS A 121 8.04 -12.06 2.47
N GLY A 122 8.71 -13.21 2.29
CA GLY A 122 10.11 -13.40 2.66
C GLY A 122 10.36 -13.34 4.16
N GLY A 123 9.33 -13.61 5.00
CA GLY A 123 9.46 -13.62 6.46
C GLY A 123 9.63 -12.22 7.08
N SER A 124 9.28 -11.15 6.37
CA SER A 124 9.44 -9.76 6.85
C SER A 124 8.31 -9.35 7.79
N ALA A 125 8.23 -10.00 8.97
CA ALA A 125 7.32 -9.63 10.04
C ALA A 125 7.53 -8.17 10.47
N ARG A 126 6.43 -7.45 10.78
CA ARG A 126 6.50 -6.02 11.10
C ARG A 126 5.24 -5.49 11.74
N TRP A 127 5.34 -4.35 12.41
CA TRP A 127 4.20 -3.57 12.81
C TRP A 127 3.57 -2.86 11.61
N VAL A 128 2.25 -3.00 11.48
CA VAL A 128 1.41 -2.29 10.51
C VAL A 128 0.62 -1.23 11.26
N TYR A 129 0.61 -0.01 10.75
CA TYR A 129 -0.10 1.12 11.35
C TYR A 129 -1.33 1.42 10.52
N VAL A 130 -2.47 1.45 11.18
CA VAL A 130 -3.78 1.67 10.58
C VAL A 130 -4.37 2.94 11.16
N PRO A 131 -4.79 3.91 10.32
CA PRO A 131 -5.47 5.09 10.82
C PRO A 131 -6.79 4.72 11.51
N GLU A 132 -7.14 5.45 12.57
CA GLU A 132 -8.35 5.19 13.35
C GLU A 132 -9.63 5.19 12.51
N SER A 133 -9.72 6.06 11.49
CA SER A 133 -10.86 6.07 10.58
C SER A 133 -11.06 4.74 9.83
N LEU A 134 -9.97 4.06 9.45
CA LEU A 134 -10.07 2.75 8.82
C LEU A 134 -10.37 1.64 9.83
N VAL A 135 -9.92 1.77 11.07
CA VAL A 135 -10.30 0.84 12.14
C VAL A 135 -11.80 0.91 12.38
N ALA A 136 -12.37 2.11 12.45
CA ALA A 136 -13.81 2.30 12.60
C ALA A 136 -14.61 1.68 11.44
N GLU A 137 -14.15 1.85 10.19
CA GLU A 137 -14.77 1.21 9.02
C GLU A 137 -14.62 -0.33 9.06
N ALA A 138 -13.47 -0.84 9.53
CA ALA A 138 -13.23 -2.28 9.67
C ALA A 138 -14.14 -2.91 10.75
N ILE A 139 -14.35 -2.21 11.87
CA ILE A 139 -15.28 -2.62 12.91
C ILE A 139 -16.71 -2.65 12.34
N SER A 140 -17.14 -1.59 11.66
CA SER A 140 -18.47 -1.55 11.03
C SER A 140 -18.67 -2.70 10.03
N TYR A 141 -17.67 -3.01 9.21
CA TYR A 141 -17.71 -4.17 8.33
C TYR A 141 -17.83 -5.49 9.10
N ALA A 142 -17.06 -5.64 10.19
CA ALA A 142 -17.06 -6.85 11.00
C ALA A 142 -18.40 -7.08 11.68
N GLU A 143 -18.99 -6.03 12.25
CA GLU A 143 -20.25 -6.08 13.03
C GLU A 143 -21.50 -6.18 12.16
N ILE A 144 -21.48 -5.65 10.94
CA ILE A 144 -22.65 -5.59 10.07
C ILE A 144 -22.53 -6.60 8.92
N ASP A 145 -21.75 -6.26 7.90
CA ASP A 145 -21.71 -7.05 6.65
C ASP A 145 -21.14 -8.47 6.88
N ARG A 146 -20.05 -8.56 7.65
CA ARG A 146 -19.38 -9.85 7.94
C ARG A 146 -20.26 -10.71 8.85
N ALA A 147 -20.86 -10.13 9.89
CA ALA A 147 -21.73 -10.86 10.79
C ALA A 147 -22.98 -11.40 10.08
N GLU A 148 -23.59 -10.62 9.18
CA GLU A 148 -24.74 -11.04 8.39
C GLU A 148 -24.43 -12.26 7.54
N VAL A 149 -23.33 -12.23 6.76
CA VAL A 149 -23.01 -13.38 5.90
C VAL A 149 -22.61 -14.62 6.70
N ILE A 150 -21.99 -14.44 7.87
CA ILE A 150 -21.70 -15.55 8.79
C ILE A 150 -23.00 -16.18 9.28
N GLY A 151 -23.96 -15.38 9.72
CA GLY A 151 -25.28 -15.86 10.16
C GLY A 151 -25.97 -16.67 9.06
N GLN A 152 -26.02 -16.14 7.83
CA GLN A 152 -26.57 -16.81 6.67
C GLN A 152 -25.82 -18.14 6.34
N ALA A 153 -24.51 -18.12 6.39
CA ALA A 153 -23.68 -19.31 6.11
C ALA A 153 -23.82 -20.39 7.21
N ARG A 154 -23.94 -19.99 8.48
CA ARG A 154 -24.23 -20.88 9.60
C ARG A 154 -25.61 -21.54 9.44
N ALA A 155 -26.64 -20.75 9.15
CA ALA A 155 -28.00 -21.25 8.91
C ALA A 155 -28.05 -22.26 7.76
N ALA A 156 -27.26 -22.02 6.70
CA ALA A 156 -27.12 -22.94 5.56
C ALA A 156 -26.21 -24.16 5.85
N GLY A 157 -25.62 -24.25 7.04
CA GLY A 157 -24.70 -25.34 7.44
C GLY A 157 -23.41 -25.38 6.63
N ARG A 158 -22.95 -24.26 6.07
CA ARG A 158 -21.78 -24.21 5.18
C ARG A 158 -20.52 -24.65 5.88
N TYR A 159 -20.25 -24.16 7.07
CA TYR A 159 -19.00 -24.41 7.80
C TYR A 159 -18.87 -25.87 8.29
N ARG A 160 -19.99 -26.57 8.51
CA ARG A 160 -20.01 -28.00 8.84
C ARG A 160 -19.51 -28.90 7.70
N ARG A 161 -19.52 -28.38 6.46
CA ARG A 161 -19.09 -29.08 5.25
C ARG A 161 -17.61 -28.89 4.94
N TRP A 162 -16.90 -28.03 5.70
CA TRP A 162 -15.48 -27.81 5.48
C TRP A 162 -14.71 -29.10 5.75
N ARG A 163 -13.84 -29.43 4.80
CA ARG A 163 -12.98 -30.60 4.92
C ARG A 163 -11.71 -30.23 5.67
N ARG A 164 -11.39 -30.99 6.74
CA ARG A 164 -10.15 -30.84 7.51
C ARG A 164 -9.90 -29.40 7.98
N PRO A 165 -10.84 -28.74 8.66
CA PRO A 165 -10.65 -27.40 9.18
C PRO A 165 -9.60 -27.39 10.31
N PHE A 166 -8.99 -26.25 10.51
CA PHE A 166 -8.35 -25.87 11.76
C PHE A 166 -9.37 -25.16 12.62
N VAL A 167 -9.39 -25.39 13.92
CA VAL A 167 -10.38 -24.78 14.81
C VAL A 167 -9.67 -24.16 16.02
N VAL A 168 -9.91 -22.86 16.24
CA VAL A 168 -9.58 -22.16 17.49
C VAL A 168 -10.76 -22.31 18.43
N GLU A 169 -10.57 -23.02 19.53
CA GLU A 169 -11.60 -23.28 20.55
C GLU A 169 -11.69 -22.16 21.58
N ASP A 170 -10.61 -21.42 21.78
CA ASP A 170 -10.52 -20.31 22.73
C ASP A 170 -10.05 -19.04 21.98
N PRO A 171 -10.95 -18.08 21.67
CA PRO A 171 -10.59 -16.87 20.96
C PRO A 171 -9.52 -16.02 21.67
N ASP A 172 -9.42 -16.07 22.98
CA ASP A 172 -8.42 -15.34 23.75
C ASP A 172 -7.02 -15.97 23.63
N ARG A 173 -6.99 -17.21 23.20
CA ARG A 173 -5.75 -17.98 22.95
C ARG A 173 -5.75 -18.50 21.52
N PRO A 174 -5.27 -17.73 20.52
CA PRO A 174 -5.33 -18.10 19.12
C PRO A 174 -4.39 -19.27 18.76
N ILE A 175 -4.71 -20.42 19.30
CA ILE A 175 -4.08 -21.73 19.03
C ILE A 175 -5.13 -22.60 18.39
N ALA A 176 -4.90 -22.94 17.12
CA ALA A 176 -5.77 -23.80 16.36
C ALA A 176 -5.43 -25.27 16.58
N ARG A 177 -6.46 -26.12 16.70
CA ARG A 177 -6.34 -27.57 16.57
C ARG A 177 -6.49 -27.93 15.09
N GLY A 178 -5.50 -28.61 14.55
CA GLY A 178 -5.51 -29.10 13.18
C GLY A 178 -6.30 -30.39 13.02
N PRO A 179 -6.58 -30.80 11.76
CA PRO A 179 -7.34 -32.01 11.44
C PRO A 179 -6.68 -33.31 11.91
N ASP A 180 -5.39 -33.27 12.18
CA ASP A 180 -4.62 -34.40 12.68
C ASP A 180 -4.42 -34.35 14.21
N GLY A 181 -5.13 -33.45 14.90
CA GLY A 181 -5.06 -33.24 16.35
C GLY A 181 -3.88 -32.39 16.84
N GLY A 182 -2.94 -32.03 15.94
CA GLY A 182 -1.82 -31.16 16.27
C GLY A 182 -2.29 -29.73 16.59
N ARG A 183 -1.51 -29.04 17.41
CA ARG A 183 -1.79 -27.63 17.78
C ARG A 183 -0.82 -26.68 17.10
N VAL A 184 -1.31 -25.58 16.54
CA VAL A 184 -0.53 -24.55 15.86
C VAL A 184 -1.02 -23.16 16.27
N LYS A 185 -0.09 -22.25 16.56
CA LYS A 185 -0.46 -20.84 16.79
C LYS A 185 -0.91 -20.19 15.48
N VAL A 186 -2.00 -19.44 15.49
CA VAL A 186 -2.52 -18.75 14.30
C VAL A 186 -1.44 -17.89 13.64
N ALA A 187 -0.58 -17.24 14.43
CA ALA A 187 0.54 -16.45 13.92
C ALA A 187 1.61 -17.26 13.13
N GLN A 188 1.60 -18.59 13.26
CA GLN A 188 2.53 -19.49 12.54
C GLN A 188 1.89 -20.13 11.30
N MET A 189 0.57 -19.99 11.14
CA MET A 189 -0.18 -20.59 10.02
C MET A 189 0.10 -19.83 8.73
N ASP A 190 0.31 -20.59 7.66
CA ASP A 190 0.47 -20.04 6.32
C ASP A 190 -0.87 -19.55 5.74
N PRO A 191 -0.85 -18.78 4.61
CA PRO A 191 -2.09 -18.28 4.01
C PRO A 191 -3.09 -19.34 3.60
N MET A 192 -2.68 -20.55 3.26
CA MET A 192 -3.58 -21.64 2.83
C MET A 192 -4.24 -22.33 4.02
N GLU A 193 -3.50 -22.48 5.10
CA GLU A 193 -4.03 -23.00 6.38
C GLU A 193 -5.08 -22.03 6.94
N ARG A 194 -4.81 -20.72 6.88
CA ARG A 194 -5.75 -19.67 7.34
C ARG A 194 -7.07 -19.67 6.59
N LEU A 195 -7.10 -20.03 5.30
CA LEU A 195 -8.34 -20.18 4.53
C LEU A 195 -9.25 -21.29 5.06
N ARG A 196 -8.72 -22.22 5.87
CA ARG A 196 -9.46 -23.31 6.49
C ARG A 196 -9.58 -23.16 8.00
N LEU A 197 -9.27 -21.97 8.53
CA LEU A 197 -9.30 -21.69 9.95
C LEU A 197 -10.69 -21.23 10.36
N LEU A 198 -11.28 -21.92 11.31
CA LEU A 198 -12.50 -21.57 11.99
C LEU A 198 -12.22 -21.11 13.42
N VAL A 199 -13.06 -20.28 13.96
CA VAL A 199 -13.12 -19.92 15.38
C VAL A 199 -14.43 -20.47 15.91
N ASP A 200 -14.37 -21.14 17.05
CA ASP A 200 -15.57 -21.60 17.77
C ASP A 200 -15.97 -20.50 18.76
N GLY A 201 -17.01 -19.78 18.40
CA GLY A 201 -17.54 -18.66 19.17
C GLY A 201 -18.88 -19.03 19.83
N PRO A 202 -19.45 -18.10 20.64
CA PRO A 202 -20.71 -18.34 21.37
C PRO A 202 -21.88 -18.64 20.46
N ASP A 203 -21.90 -18.10 19.25
CA ASP A 203 -22.95 -18.32 18.25
C ASP A 203 -22.63 -19.50 17.30
N GLY A 204 -21.56 -20.22 17.53
CA GLY A 204 -21.04 -21.31 16.72
C GLY A 204 -19.85 -20.92 15.86
N VAL A 205 -19.40 -21.88 15.04
CA VAL A 205 -18.17 -21.71 14.25
C VAL A 205 -18.29 -20.68 13.14
N GLU A 206 -17.19 -19.94 12.91
CA GLU A 206 -17.05 -18.96 11.85
C GLU A 206 -15.63 -18.93 11.27
N PRO A 207 -15.43 -18.45 10.02
CA PRO A 207 -14.09 -18.27 9.48
C PRO A 207 -13.28 -17.23 10.25
N ALA A 208 -12.05 -17.54 10.60
CA ALA A 208 -11.14 -16.60 11.22
C ALA A 208 -10.66 -15.52 10.24
N VAL A 209 -10.60 -15.80 8.94
CA VAL A 209 -10.21 -14.82 7.92
C VAL A 209 -11.14 -13.62 7.98
N PHE A 210 -10.54 -12.41 8.01
CA PHE A 210 -11.31 -11.18 8.17
C PHE A 210 -12.20 -10.88 6.94
N TRP A 211 -11.66 -11.09 5.74
CA TRP A 211 -12.33 -10.77 4.48
C TRP A 211 -13.14 -11.94 3.93
N LEU A 212 -14.45 -11.80 3.91
CA LEU A 212 -15.36 -12.86 3.44
C LEU A 212 -16.00 -12.51 2.10
N THR A 213 -16.40 -13.55 1.36
CA THR A 213 -17.28 -13.44 0.18
C THR A 213 -18.72 -13.22 0.61
N GLU A 214 -19.61 -12.99 -0.34
CA GLU A 214 -21.07 -12.90 -0.12
C GLU A 214 -21.69 -14.21 0.41
N ASN A 215 -20.97 -15.30 0.33
CA ASN A 215 -21.39 -16.60 0.83
C ASN A 215 -20.82 -16.94 2.22
N GLY A 216 -20.12 -16.00 2.86
CA GLY A 216 -19.45 -16.24 4.14
C GLY A 216 -18.17 -17.08 4.06
N GLU A 217 -17.65 -17.31 2.85
CA GLU A 217 -16.38 -18.04 2.63
C GLU A 217 -15.20 -17.06 2.59
N PRO A 218 -13.98 -17.46 2.99
CA PRO A 218 -12.80 -16.62 2.87
C PRO A 218 -12.55 -16.12 1.45
N MET A 219 -12.31 -14.84 1.31
CA MET A 219 -12.02 -14.22 0.03
C MET A 219 -10.59 -14.53 -0.41
N THR A 220 -10.43 -15.22 -1.54
CA THR A 220 -9.13 -15.63 -2.07
C THR A 220 -8.39 -14.47 -2.77
N ARG A 221 -7.06 -14.61 -2.93
CA ARG A 221 -6.26 -13.66 -3.73
C ARG A 221 -6.76 -13.54 -5.17
N SER A 222 -7.23 -14.63 -5.77
CA SER A 222 -7.80 -14.63 -7.12
C SER A 222 -9.11 -13.84 -7.16
N GLY A 223 -9.97 -14.00 -6.16
CA GLY A 223 -11.18 -13.22 -6.00
C GLY A 223 -10.87 -11.71 -5.94
N TRP A 224 -9.90 -11.31 -5.12
CA TRP A 224 -9.47 -9.91 -5.06
C TRP A 224 -8.95 -9.37 -6.39
N LYS A 225 -8.14 -10.15 -7.14
CA LYS A 225 -7.74 -9.75 -8.51
C LYS A 225 -8.94 -9.55 -9.42
N GLY A 226 -10.00 -10.35 -9.26
CA GLY A 226 -11.27 -10.16 -9.96
C GLY A 226 -11.91 -8.82 -9.62
N VAL A 227 -11.98 -8.48 -8.32
CA VAL A 227 -12.53 -7.19 -7.84
C VAL A 227 -11.79 -6.00 -8.46
N PHE A 228 -10.44 -6.01 -8.47
CA PHE A 228 -9.63 -4.97 -9.13
C PHE A 228 -9.91 -4.85 -10.62
N ARG A 229 -9.97 -5.98 -11.33
CA ARG A 229 -10.29 -6.01 -12.77
C ARG A 229 -11.67 -5.42 -13.06
N ASP A 230 -12.66 -5.77 -12.26
CA ASP A 230 -14.03 -5.28 -12.42
C ASP A 230 -14.14 -3.78 -12.12
N ALA A 231 -13.39 -3.29 -11.13
CA ALA A 231 -13.29 -1.86 -10.85
C ALA A 231 -12.66 -1.08 -12.01
N ASN A 232 -11.54 -1.58 -12.56
CA ASN A 232 -10.90 -0.98 -13.72
C ASN A 232 -11.83 -0.94 -14.94
N ARG A 233 -12.60 -2.02 -15.18
CA ARG A 233 -13.59 -2.08 -16.26
C ARG A 233 -14.67 -1.01 -16.06
N ARG A 234 -15.20 -0.83 -14.84
CA ARG A 234 -16.19 0.22 -14.55
C ARG A 234 -15.63 1.62 -14.77
N CYS A 235 -14.41 1.88 -14.30
CA CYS A 235 -13.72 3.14 -14.60
C CYS A 235 -13.62 3.39 -16.10
N GLY A 236 -13.25 2.38 -16.88
CA GLY A 236 -13.21 2.47 -18.34
C GLY A 236 -14.56 2.81 -18.97
N ASN A 237 -15.65 2.19 -18.51
CA ASN A 237 -17.02 2.48 -18.95
C ASN A 237 -17.42 3.94 -18.70
N HIS A 238 -16.96 4.53 -17.61
CA HIS A 238 -17.14 5.95 -17.27
C HIS A 238 -16.07 6.87 -17.86
N ARG A 239 -15.23 6.39 -18.78
CA ARG A 239 -14.12 7.13 -19.42
C ARG A 239 -13.06 7.64 -18.43
N VAL A 240 -13.00 7.09 -17.23
CA VAL A 240 -11.94 7.35 -16.25
C VAL A 240 -10.72 6.53 -16.63
N ARG A 241 -9.69 7.19 -17.20
CA ARG A 241 -8.46 6.57 -17.71
C ARG A 241 -7.47 6.26 -16.58
N VAL A 242 -7.89 5.45 -15.63
CA VAL A 242 -7.07 5.02 -14.51
C VAL A 242 -7.10 3.50 -14.40
N TRP A 243 -5.91 2.91 -14.35
CA TRP A 243 -5.76 1.48 -14.15
C TRP A 243 -5.01 1.22 -12.85
N VAL A 244 -5.65 0.53 -11.89
CA VAL A 244 -5.09 0.27 -10.57
C VAL A 244 -5.06 -1.23 -10.29
N HIS A 245 -3.97 -1.67 -9.73
CA HIS A 245 -3.82 -3.02 -9.17
C HIS A 245 -3.16 -2.95 -7.77
N ALA A 246 -3.06 -4.08 -7.10
CA ALA A 246 -2.56 -4.13 -5.72
C ALA A 246 -1.15 -3.53 -5.53
N HIS A 247 -0.26 -3.69 -6.53
CA HIS A 247 1.08 -3.09 -6.47
C HIS A 247 1.04 -1.58 -6.64
N THR A 248 0.17 -1.06 -7.52
CA THR A 248 -0.05 0.38 -7.68
C THR A 248 -0.42 1.02 -6.35
N LEU A 249 -1.37 0.44 -5.59
CA LEU A 249 -1.77 0.97 -4.27
C LEU A 249 -0.62 0.96 -3.26
N ARG A 250 0.18 -0.10 -3.28
CA ARG A 250 1.35 -0.18 -2.41
C ARG A 250 2.44 0.83 -2.79
N HIS A 251 2.65 1.08 -4.08
CA HIS A 251 3.55 2.13 -4.55
C HIS A 251 3.02 3.51 -4.18
N SER A 252 1.70 3.74 -4.33
CA SER A 252 1.05 4.98 -3.90
C SER A 252 1.23 5.23 -2.39
N PHE A 253 1.06 4.20 -1.55
CA PHE A 253 1.38 4.31 -0.13
C PHE A 253 2.81 4.78 0.09
N ALA A 254 3.78 4.19 -0.60
CA ALA A 254 5.19 4.50 -0.41
C ALA A 254 5.52 5.95 -0.80
N VAL A 255 5.05 6.39 -1.98
CA VAL A 255 5.30 7.74 -2.50
C VAL A 255 4.63 8.80 -1.62
N VAL A 256 3.33 8.65 -1.35
CA VAL A 256 2.57 9.61 -0.56
C VAL A 256 3.08 9.69 0.88
N THR A 257 3.41 8.54 1.49
CA THR A 257 3.96 8.53 2.85
C THR A 257 5.36 9.15 2.91
N LEU A 258 6.21 8.86 1.92
CA LEU A 258 7.55 9.46 1.85
C LEU A 258 7.45 10.98 1.69
N GLU A 259 6.56 11.46 0.84
CA GLU A 259 6.29 12.89 0.66
C GLU A 259 5.83 13.55 1.96
N GLN A 260 4.84 12.98 2.63
CA GLN A 260 4.31 13.49 3.90
C GLN A 260 5.39 13.54 4.99
N LEU A 261 6.19 12.48 5.12
CA LEU A 261 7.29 12.44 6.09
C LEU A 261 8.36 13.46 5.76
N HIS A 262 8.67 13.64 4.46
CA HIS A 262 9.68 14.62 4.04
C HIS A 262 9.22 16.06 4.30
N ARG A 263 7.98 16.39 3.96
CA ARG A 263 7.37 17.70 4.27
C ARG A 263 7.32 17.94 5.78
N GLY A 264 6.90 16.95 6.56
CA GLY A 264 6.89 17.05 8.02
C GLY A 264 8.29 17.22 8.61
N HIS A 265 9.29 16.54 8.06
CA HIS A 265 10.69 16.67 8.46
C HIS A 265 11.23 18.07 8.18
N ILE A 266 10.98 18.62 6.99
CA ILE A 266 11.38 19.99 6.62
C ILE A 266 10.70 20.99 7.54
N ALA A 267 9.37 20.91 7.72
CA ALA A 267 8.63 21.81 8.59
C ALA A 267 9.15 21.75 10.04
N ALA A 268 9.39 20.55 10.55
CA ALA A 268 9.93 20.38 11.90
C ALA A 268 11.35 20.94 12.08
N GLN A 269 12.13 21.08 11.00
CA GLN A 269 13.49 21.61 11.05
C GLN A 269 13.57 23.13 10.80
N ALA A 270 12.53 23.74 10.22
CA ALA A 270 12.55 25.14 9.81
C ALA A 270 12.93 26.11 10.95
N ASP A 271 12.34 25.87 12.14
CA ASP A 271 12.52 26.75 13.32
C ASP A 271 13.57 26.24 14.32
N ARG A 272 14.36 25.21 13.95
CA ARG A 272 15.35 24.59 14.85
C ARG A 272 16.78 25.07 14.57
N ASN A 273 17.56 25.25 15.63
CA ASN A 273 19.00 25.45 15.54
C ASN A 273 19.74 24.15 15.10
N ARG A 274 21.06 24.27 14.81
CA ARG A 274 21.88 23.18 14.28
C ARG A 274 21.92 21.94 15.20
N GLU A 275 21.99 22.14 16.49
CA GLU A 275 22.05 21.07 17.49
C GLU A 275 20.71 20.35 17.63
N GLN A 276 19.62 21.11 17.68
CA GLN A 276 18.26 20.58 17.68
C GLN A 276 17.93 19.79 16.42
N ARG A 277 18.41 20.24 15.23
CA ARG A 277 18.27 19.50 13.96
C ARG A 277 19.01 18.16 14.01
N ARG A 278 20.22 18.14 14.58
CA ARG A 278 21.00 16.90 14.73
C ARG A 278 20.29 15.92 15.66
N SER A 279 19.81 16.39 16.82
CA SER A 279 19.06 15.60 17.79
C SER A 279 17.75 15.06 17.19
N TYR A 280 17.03 15.87 16.43
CA TYR A 280 15.82 15.47 15.73
C TYR A 280 16.09 14.31 14.73
N SER A 281 17.12 14.45 13.90
CA SER A 281 17.51 13.41 12.92
C SER A 281 17.94 12.10 13.59
N LEU A 282 18.59 12.16 14.75
CA LEU A 282 18.96 10.99 15.53
C LEU A 282 17.74 10.25 16.10
N ILE A 283 16.70 11.00 16.52
CA ILE A 283 15.49 10.43 17.15
C ILE A 283 14.53 9.88 16.09
N PHE A 284 14.26 10.66 15.04
CA PHE A 284 13.21 10.33 14.06
C PHE A 284 13.73 9.59 12.83
N GLY A 285 15.03 9.62 12.59
CA GLY A 285 15.70 8.87 11.52
C GLY A 285 15.40 9.40 10.11
N ASP A 286 15.76 8.59 9.13
CA ASP A 286 15.56 8.88 7.71
C ASP A 286 14.14 8.49 7.27
N PRO A 287 13.36 9.40 6.63
CA PRO A 287 12.04 9.11 6.05
C PRO A 287 12.04 7.88 5.13
N LEU A 288 13.11 7.69 4.33
CA LEU A 288 13.23 6.54 3.43
C LEU A 288 13.35 5.23 4.20
N ASP A 289 14.13 5.19 5.28
CA ASP A 289 14.25 3.99 6.14
C ASP A 289 12.94 3.68 6.85
N TRP A 290 12.19 4.71 7.26
CA TRP A 290 10.87 4.53 7.83
C TRP A 290 9.93 3.83 6.83
N VAL A 291 9.84 4.31 5.58
CA VAL A 291 9.04 3.69 4.52
C VAL A 291 9.53 2.27 4.22
N ARG A 292 10.85 2.05 4.16
CA ARG A 292 11.47 0.74 3.98
C ARG A 292 10.95 -0.28 5.00
N ARG A 293 11.01 0.08 6.28
CA ARG A 293 10.53 -0.78 7.38
C ARG A 293 9.04 -1.07 7.27
N ARG A 294 8.22 -0.08 6.92
CA ARG A 294 6.76 -0.25 6.75
C ARG A 294 6.41 -1.15 5.58
N LEU A 295 7.14 -1.05 4.50
CA LEU A 295 6.98 -1.94 3.36
C LEU A 295 7.56 -3.35 3.60
N GLY A 296 8.41 -3.54 4.61
CA GLY A 296 9.14 -4.78 4.83
C GLY A 296 10.12 -5.07 3.69
N HIS A 297 10.84 -4.04 3.20
CA HIS A 297 11.94 -4.20 2.28
C HIS A 297 13.21 -4.53 3.05
N ARG A 298 13.93 -5.58 2.65
CA ARG A 298 15.21 -5.95 3.27
C ARG A 298 16.31 -4.94 2.95
N SER A 299 16.31 -4.38 1.74
CA SER A 299 17.32 -3.44 1.26
C SER A 299 16.73 -2.03 1.08
N VAL A 300 17.52 -1.01 1.41
CA VAL A 300 17.22 0.40 1.13
C VAL A 300 17.15 0.63 -0.38
N VAL A 301 17.97 -0.04 -1.18
CA VAL A 301 17.99 0.07 -2.65
C VAL A 301 16.60 -0.18 -3.25
N THR A 302 15.88 -1.18 -2.75
CA THR A 302 14.50 -1.46 -3.20
C THR A 302 13.52 -0.32 -2.89
N THR A 303 13.85 0.56 -1.95
CA THR A 303 13.00 1.68 -1.54
C THR A 303 13.40 2.97 -2.27
N GLN A 304 14.65 3.05 -2.75
CA GLN A 304 15.17 4.24 -3.47
C GLN A 304 14.40 4.55 -4.76
N ILE A 305 13.76 3.56 -5.37
CA ILE A 305 12.89 3.78 -6.56
C ILE A 305 11.79 4.83 -6.30
N TYR A 306 11.36 4.99 -5.05
CA TYR A 306 10.34 5.98 -4.67
C TYR A 306 10.88 7.42 -4.61
N LEU A 307 12.21 7.61 -4.49
CA LEU A 307 12.81 8.93 -4.56
C LEU A 307 12.68 9.54 -5.95
N HIS A 308 12.77 8.72 -7.01
CA HIS A 308 12.57 9.19 -8.37
C HIS A 308 11.11 9.63 -8.59
N ALA A 309 10.15 8.85 -8.11
CA ALA A 309 8.74 9.22 -8.20
C ALA A 309 8.41 10.48 -7.38
N LEU A 310 9.06 10.67 -6.22
CA LEU A 310 8.91 11.88 -5.42
C LEU A 310 9.51 13.10 -6.13
N ALA A 311 10.67 12.95 -6.77
CA ALA A 311 11.30 14.02 -7.55
C ALA A 311 10.46 14.41 -8.78
N GLU A 312 9.85 13.43 -9.47
CA GLU A 312 8.91 13.68 -10.55
C GLU A 312 7.68 14.48 -10.04
N LEU A 313 7.08 14.05 -8.93
CA LEU A 313 5.94 14.74 -8.32
C LEU A 313 6.29 16.18 -7.90
N GLU A 314 7.46 16.38 -7.29
CA GLU A 314 7.92 17.72 -6.90
C GLU A 314 8.13 18.62 -8.12
N MET A 315 8.71 18.06 -9.19
CA MET A 315 8.94 18.78 -10.44
C MET A 315 7.62 19.18 -11.11
N GLU A 316 6.66 18.25 -11.22
CA GLU A 316 5.32 18.54 -11.72
C GLU A 316 4.63 19.66 -10.92
N THR A 317 4.71 19.59 -9.58
CA THR A 317 4.13 20.60 -8.69
C THR A 317 4.80 21.98 -8.89
N ARG A 318 6.13 22.01 -9.03
CA ARG A 318 6.86 23.28 -9.27
C ARG A 318 6.54 23.87 -10.64
N MET A 319 6.47 23.02 -11.68
CA MET A 319 6.11 23.48 -13.02
C MET A 319 4.67 24.02 -13.10
N MET A 320 3.75 23.50 -12.29
CA MET A 320 2.39 24.05 -12.17
C MET A 320 2.36 25.42 -11.48
N LEU A 321 3.30 25.68 -10.56
CA LEU A 321 3.34 26.93 -9.78
C LEU A 321 4.14 28.06 -10.48
N VAL A 322 5.02 27.71 -11.40
CA VAL A 322 5.86 28.65 -12.14
C VAL A 322 5.70 28.37 -13.63
N PRO A 323 4.86 29.13 -14.36
CA PRO A 323 4.75 29.02 -15.81
C PRO A 323 6.11 29.18 -16.46
N GLY A 324 6.45 28.29 -17.40
CA GLY A 324 7.69 28.38 -18.16
C GLY A 324 7.64 29.53 -19.13
N ASP A 325 8.81 30.09 -19.50
CA ASP A 325 8.94 31.17 -20.51
C ASP A 325 8.41 30.78 -21.92
N TRP A 326 8.09 29.50 -22.09
CA TRP A 326 7.55 28.95 -23.34
C TRP A 326 6.02 28.95 -23.40
N GLU A 327 5.33 29.21 -22.28
CA GLU A 327 3.87 29.25 -22.23
C GLU A 327 3.38 30.68 -22.63
N ASP A 328 2.40 30.73 -23.54
CA ASP A 328 1.76 32.04 -23.87
C ASP A 328 0.99 32.54 -22.64
N PRO A 329 1.29 33.74 -22.13
CA PRO A 329 0.57 34.32 -20.98
C PRO A 329 -0.95 34.39 -21.19
N ARG A 330 -1.42 34.39 -22.45
CA ARG A 330 -2.83 34.39 -22.82
C ARG A 330 -3.51 33.03 -22.55
N ASP A 331 -2.79 31.94 -22.73
CA ASP A 331 -3.33 30.59 -22.46
C ASP A 331 -3.53 30.36 -20.95
N THR A 332 -2.67 30.98 -20.14
CA THR A 332 -2.80 30.89 -18.67
C THR A 332 -3.99 31.72 -18.16
N ALA A 333 -4.22 32.92 -18.79
CA ALA A 333 -5.35 33.78 -18.46
C ALA A 333 -6.71 33.14 -18.82
N ILE A 334 -6.80 32.42 -19.93
CA ILE A 334 -8.02 31.73 -20.38
C ILE A 334 -8.40 30.63 -19.39
N ARG A 335 -7.42 29.86 -18.90
CA ARG A 335 -7.67 28.78 -17.91
C ARG A 335 -8.11 29.29 -16.54
N GLN A 336 -7.68 30.50 -16.14
CA GLN A 336 -8.15 31.12 -14.90
C GLN A 336 -9.59 31.65 -15.04
N PHE A 337 -9.98 32.20 -16.20
CA PHE A 337 -11.35 32.65 -16.46
C PHE A 337 -12.34 31.50 -16.50
N ASP A 338 -12.02 30.37 -17.11
CA ASP A 338 -12.86 29.16 -17.13
C ASP A 338 -13.04 28.56 -15.72
N GLY A 339 -12.07 28.74 -14.83
CA GLY A 339 -12.14 28.30 -13.42
C GLY A 339 -13.11 29.15 -12.60
N ASP A 340 -13.06 30.44 -12.74
CA ASP A 340 -13.90 31.42 -12.00
C ASP A 340 -15.38 31.39 -12.45
N GLU A 341 -15.66 31.07 -13.73
CA GLU A 341 -17.05 30.92 -14.21
C GLU A 341 -17.71 29.63 -13.67
N LEU A 342 -16.95 28.58 -13.46
CA LEU A 342 -17.48 27.34 -12.86
C LEU A 342 -17.77 27.47 -11.36
N GLU A 343 -16.96 28.25 -10.62
CA GLU A 343 -17.24 28.53 -9.22
C GLU A 343 -18.43 29.48 -9.02
N SER A 344 -18.60 30.47 -9.92
CA SER A 344 -19.71 31.42 -9.85
C SER A 344 -21.06 30.83 -10.27
N ALA A 345 -21.09 29.78 -11.10
CA ALA A 345 -22.29 29.05 -11.48
C ALA A 345 -22.77 28.08 -10.39
N GLY A 346 -21.83 27.53 -9.59
CA GLY A 346 -22.16 26.66 -8.45
C GLY A 346 -22.70 27.38 -7.20
N ALA A 347 -22.57 28.70 -7.12
CA ALA A 347 -23.03 29.51 -5.99
C ALA A 347 -24.43 30.11 -6.15
N ARG A 348 -25.12 29.82 -7.27
CA ARG A 348 -26.47 30.33 -7.59
C ARG A 348 -27.51 29.26 -7.90
N ALA A 349 -27.27 28.00 -7.49
CA ALA A 349 -28.25 26.92 -7.62
C ALA A 349 -28.67 26.39 -6.23
#